data_9a058927db04c7db5d49f33e08b42f45
#
_entry.id   9a058927db04c7db5d49f33e08b42f45
#
_cell.length_a   1.000
_cell.length_b   1.000
_cell.length_c   1.000
_cell.angle_alpha   90.00
_cell.angle_beta   90.00
_cell.angle_gamma   90.00
#
_symmetry.space_group_name_H-M   'P 1'
#
loop_
_entity.id
_entity.type
_entity.pdbx_description
1 polymer ?
#
loop_
_entity_poly.entity_id
_entity_poly.type
_entity_poly.pdbx_seq_one_letter_code
_entity_poly.pdbx_strand_id
1 'polypeptide(L)'
;PSERVARITLARPEAANAQDYLMISELNAALDKAARDDQVRVIVLAADGKHFSSGHDLSALKPDMDDFPTVGTQCHFEAPGAEGYMAKEAEMYVGMCWRWRNIPKPTICAVQGKVIAGGLMLVWPMDMIVCSEDASFSDPVVAFGVNGHEYFVHPYEAGARLAKEMLFTGRAITADEALRHGMVNMVVPRDELESETLALAEHIAKRPMFGLTLAKQSVNNSLDAMGMYTSIQSAFGLHHVAHSNNQINHGMLIDPEGLKVIRDEA
;
A
#
# COMPACT_ATOMS: atom_id res chain seq x y z
N PRO A 1 0.08 6.68 22.68
CA PRO A 1 -0.84 7.60 22.04
C PRO A 1 -1.96 7.98 23.00
N SER A 2 -2.53 9.20 22.86
CA SER A 2 -3.75 9.59 23.55
C SER A 2 -4.96 8.83 23.00
N GLU A 3 -6.12 8.96 23.66
CA GLU A 3 -7.39 8.40 23.18
C GLU A 3 -7.79 8.93 21.79
N ARG A 4 -7.15 10.02 21.31
CA ARG A 4 -7.42 10.65 20.01
C ARG A 4 -6.62 10.05 18.85
N VAL A 5 -5.63 9.22 19.14
CA VAL A 5 -4.75 8.62 18.13
C VAL A 5 -4.86 7.10 18.22
N ALA A 6 -5.40 6.47 17.16
CA ALA A 6 -5.36 5.02 17.01
C ALA A 6 -4.04 4.61 16.39
N ARG A 7 -3.36 3.62 16.98
CA ARG A 7 -2.17 2.98 16.41
C ARG A 7 -2.54 1.55 16.00
N ILE A 8 -2.35 1.23 14.72
CA ILE A 8 -2.53 -0.09 14.13
C ILE A 8 -1.14 -0.59 13.75
N THR A 9 -0.83 -1.85 14.04
CA THR A 9 0.51 -2.40 13.79
C THR A 9 0.41 -3.69 12.99
N LEU A 10 1.16 -3.76 11.88
CA LEU A 10 1.41 -5.00 11.17
C LEU A 10 2.30 -5.89 12.04
N ALA A 11 1.87 -7.10 12.38
CA ALA A 11 2.47 -7.94 13.39
C ALA A 11 2.84 -9.36 12.88
N ARG A 12 3.45 -9.44 11.68
CA ARG A 12 4.05 -10.65 11.10
C ARG A 12 5.54 -10.44 10.80
N PRO A 13 6.36 -10.02 11.77
CA PRO A 13 7.77 -9.67 11.53
C PRO A 13 8.61 -10.86 11.05
N GLU A 14 8.26 -12.09 11.41
CA GLU A 14 8.90 -13.33 10.96
C GLU A 14 8.77 -13.56 9.45
N ALA A 15 7.69 -13.06 8.84
CA ALA A 15 7.46 -13.07 7.40
C ALA A 15 7.75 -11.70 6.75
N ALA A 16 8.50 -10.82 7.42
CA ALA A 16 8.73 -9.45 6.99
C ALA A 16 7.42 -8.71 6.64
N ASN A 17 6.35 -8.96 7.39
CA ASN A 17 5.01 -8.44 7.20
C ASN A 17 4.48 -8.63 5.76
N ALA A 18 4.80 -9.78 5.15
CA ALA A 18 4.20 -10.17 3.88
C ALA A 18 2.68 -10.30 4.02
N GLN A 19 1.96 -9.79 3.01
CA GLN A 19 0.50 -9.68 3.04
C GLN A 19 -0.15 -10.95 2.49
N ASP A 20 -0.89 -11.65 3.32
CA ASP A 20 -1.93 -12.57 2.91
C ASP A 20 -3.32 -11.91 3.03
N TYR A 21 -4.36 -12.57 2.56
CA TYR A 21 -5.73 -12.04 2.61
C TYR A 21 -6.25 -11.88 4.04
N LEU A 22 -5.78 -12.72 4.97
CA LEU A 22 -6.13 -12.59 6.39
C LEU A 22 -5.62 -11.27 6.96
N MET A 23 -4.33 -10.97 6.76
CA MET A 23 -3.74 -9.72 7.23
C MET A 23 -4.42 -8.49 6.61
N ILE A 24 -4.75 -8.54 5.31
CA ILE A 24 -5.47 -7.44 4.64
C ILE A 24 -6.87 -7.26 5.24
N SER A 25 -7.60 -8.36 5.46
CA SER A 25 -8.92 -8.34 6.08
C SER A 25 -8.90 -7.80 7.51
N GLU A 26 -7.93 -8.25 8.32
CA GLU A 26 -7.73 -7.77 9.70
C GLU A 26 -7.33 -6.29 9.72
N LEU A 27 -6.44 -5.85 8.81
CA LEU A 27 -6.07 -4.45 8.67
C LEU A 27 -7.30 -3.59 8.30
N ASN A 28 -8.11 -4.05 7.34
CA ASN A 28 -9.32 -3.34 6.97
C ASN A 28 -10.30 -3.23 8.16
N ALA A 29 -10.49 -4.31 8.92
CA ALA A 29 -11.33 -4.28 10.11
C ALA A 29 -10.80 -3.33 11.20
N ALA A 30 -9.49 -3.28 11.40
CA ALA A 30 -8.86 -2.37 12.36
C ALA A 30 -9.00 -0.91 11.92
N LEU A 31 -8.79 -0.61 10.64
CA LEU A 31 -8.99 0.72 10.06
C LEU A 31 -10.46 1.16 10.16
N ASP A 32 -11.40 0.27 9.86
CA ASP A 32 -12.84 0.53 10.01
C ASP A 32 -13.24 0.83 11.46
N LYS A 33 -12.70 0.07 12.41
CA LYS A 33 -12.93 0.31 13.85
C LYS A 33 -12.42 1.68 14.25
N ALA A 34 -11.19 2.03 13.88
CA ALA A 34 -10.61 3.34 14.18
C ALA A 34 -11.35 4.49 13.47
N ALA A 35 -11.81 4.26 12.22
CA ALA A 35 -12.56 5.25 11.47
C ALA A 35 -13.93 5.57 12.10
N ARG A 36 -14.61 4.58 12.70
CA ARG A 36 -15.93 4.74 13.33
C ARG A 36 -15.90 5.16 14.79
N ASP A 37 -14.74 5.15 15.43
CA ASP A 37 -14.59 5.58 16.82
C ASP A 37 -14.54 7.11 16.90
N ASP A 38 -15.57 7.73 17.47
CA ASP A 38 -15.69 9.20 17.58
C ASP A 38 -14.58 9.85 18.43
N GLN A 39 -13.88 9.11 19.27
CA GLN A 39 -12.75 9.61 20.05
C GLN A 39 -11.48 9.70 19.19
N VAL A 40 -11.32 8.83 18.21
CA VAL A 40 -10.15 8.80 17.32
C VAL A 40 -10.23 9.92 16.29
N ARG A 41 -9.16 10.70 16.19
CA ARG A 41 -9.00 11.81 15.23
C ARG A 41 -7.94 11.56 14.16
N VAL A 42 -6.92 10.77 14.49
CA VAL A 42 -5.80 10.40 13.60
C VAL A 42 -5.54 8.93 13.74
N ILE A 43 -5.24 8.27 12.63
CA ILE A 43 -4.89 6.86 12.58
C ILE A 43 -3.43 6.74 12.17
N VAL A 44 -2.64 5.99 12.92
CA VAL A 44 -1.23 5.67 12.60
C VAL A 44 -1.14 4.20 12.23
N LEU A 45 -0.61 3.91 11.05
CA LEU A 45 -0.22 2.56 10.63
C LEU A 45 1.29 2.39 10.82
N ALA A 46 1.68 1.39 11.57
CA ALA A 46 3.07 1.02 11.87
C ALA A 46 3.30 -0.47 11.58
N ALA A 47 4.53 -0.92 11.69
CA ALA A 47 4.89 -2.32 11.51
C ALA A 47 5.91 -2.76 12.57
N ASP A 48 5.77 -3.98 13.06
CA ASP A 48 6.78 -4.61 13.91
C ASP A 48 7.93 -5.17 13.08
N GLY A 49 9.11 -5.26 13.69
CA GLY A 49 10.27 -5.92 13.11
C GLY A 49 11.19 -5.00 12.28
N LYS A 50 12.05 -5.65 11.48
CA LYS A 50 13.11 -4.96 10.73
C LYS A 50 12.58 -4.16 9.54
N HIS A 51 11.58 -4.68 8.85
CA HIS A 51 11.05 -4.16 7.60
C HIS A 51 9.56 -3.84 7.74
N PHE A 52 9.10 -2.84 7.01
CA PHE A 52 7.69 -2.46 7.02
C PHE A 52 6.83 -3.55 6.36
N SER A 53 7.12 -3.90 5.09
CA SER A 53 6.46 -5.01 4.39
C SER A 53 7.24 -5.43 3.15
N SER A 54 7.36 -6.74 2.94
CA SER A 54 7.96 -7.35 1.75
C SER A 54 6.97 -7.54 0.58
N GLY A 55 5.73 -7.08 0.71
CA GLY A 55 4.70 -7.23 -0.31
C GLY A 55 3.81 -8.45 -0.11
N HIS A 56 3.26 -8.98 -1.21
CA HIS A 56 2.36 -10.13 -1.14
C HIS A 56 3.06 -11.40 -0.67
N ASP A 57 2.37 -12.20 0.14
CA ASP A 57 2.84 -13.50 0.58
C ASP A 57 2.68 -14.53 -0.56
N LEU A 58 3.76 -14.74 -1.30
CA LEU A 58 3.77 -15.67 -2.43
C LEU A 58 3.71 -17.16 -1.98
N SER A 59 3.88 -17.44 -0.70
CA SER A 59 3.80 -18.78 -0.12
C SER A 59 2.39 -19.12 0.39
N ALA A 60 1.52 -18.12 0.57
CA ALA A 60 0.18 -18.32 1.06
C ALA A 60 -0.64 -19.17 0.08
N LEU A 61 -1.35 -20.17 0.62
CA LEU A 61 -2.37 -20.89 -0.12
C LEU A 61 -3.42 -19.89 -0.62
N LYS A 62 -3.92 -20.10 -1.84
CA LYS A 62 -5.02 -19.28 -2.37
C LYS A 62 -6.23 -19.48 -1.47
N PRO A 63 -6.62 -18.49 -0.68
CA PRO A 63 -7.76 -18.64 0.21
C PRO A 63 -9.05 -18.63 -0.59
N ASP A 64 -10.06 -19.28 -0.05
CA ASP A 64 -11.44 -19.11 -0.52
C ASP A 64 -11.90 -17.70 -0.14
N MET A 65 -12.45 -16.95 -1.07
CA MET A 65 -12.98 -15.60 -0.78
C MET A 65 -14.17 -15.61 0.15
N ASP A 66 -14.89 -16.73 0.27
CA ASP A 66 -15.99 -16.89 1.22
C ASP A 66 -15.52 -16.84 2.70
N ASP A 67 -14.21 -17.04 2.94
CA ASP A 67 -13.61 -16.91 4.27
C ASP A 67 -13.45 -15.45 4.71
N PHE A 68 -13.59 -14.47 3.81
CA PHE A 68 -13.34 -13.07 4.09
C PHE A 68 -14.54 -12.17 3.80
N PRO A 69 -14.84 -11.19 4.69
CA PRO A 69 -15.88 -10.22 4.40
C PRO A 69 -15.48 -9.33 3.23
N THR A 70 -16.28 -9.33 2.18
CA THR A 70 -16.16 -8.40 1.06
C THR A 70 -16.67 -7.02 1.44
N VAL A 71 -16.06 -5.97 0.93
CA VAL A 71 -16.43 -4.57 1.18
C VAL A 71 -16.87 -3.84 -0.08
N GLY A 72 -16.55 -4.40 -1.25
CA GLY A 72 -16.94 -3.92 -2.57
C GLY A 72 -18.14 -4.66 -3.13
N THR A 73 -18.27 -4.58 -4.45
CA THR A 73 -19.36 -5.24 -5.22
C THR A 73 -18.81 -6.26 -6.22
N GLN A 74 -17.58 -6.72 -6.01
CA GLN A 74 -16.98 -7.75 -6.85
C GLN A 74 -17.65 -9.09 -6.63
N CYS A 75 -17.69 -9.91 -7.68
CA CYS A 75 -18.30 -11.24 -7.66
C CYS A 75 -17.52 -12.18 -8.58
N HIS A 76 -17.91 -13.46 -8.64
CA HIS A 76 -17.27 -14.48 -9.47
C HIS A 76 -15.80 -14.75 -9.12
N PHE A 77 -15.46 -14.68 -7.83
CA PHE A 77 -14.09 -14.86 -7.35
C PHE A 77 -13.46 -16.21 -7.75
N GLU A 78 -14.28 -17.25 -7.90
CA GLU A 78 -13.82 -18.58 -8.28
C GLU A 78 -13.93 -18.86 -9.79
N ALA A 79 -14.26 -17.85 -10.60
CA ALA A 79 -14.23 -17.98 -12.05
C ALA A 79 -12.83 -18.35 -12.55
N PRO A 80 -12.71 -19.21 -13.58
CA PRO A 80 -11.40 -19.61 -14.10
C PRO A 80 -10.68 -18.47 -14.84
N GLY A 81 -9.35 -18.47 -14.76
CA GLY A 81 -8.50 -17.55 -15.50
C GLY A 81 -8.55 -16.11 -14.98
N ALA A 82 -8.47 -15.14 -15.89
CA ALA A 82 -8.36 -13.71 -15.55
C ALA A 82 -9.57 -13.17 -14.81
N GLU A 83 -10.76 -13.71 -15.05
CA GLU A 83 -12.01 -13.23 -14.43
C GLU A 83 -11.94 -13.35 -12.89
N GLY A 84 -11.67 -14.54 -12.37
CA GLY A 84 -11.59 -14.76 -10.93
C GLY A 84 -10.41 -14.04 -10.27
N TYR A 85 -9.23 -14.04 -10.91
CA TYR A 85 -8.09 -13.31 -10.39
C TYR A 85 -8.34 -11.81 -10.32
N MET A 86 -8.87 -11.23 -11.40
CA MET A 86 -9.20 -9.82 -11.45
C MET A 86 -10.24 -9.43 -10.39
N ALA A 87 -11.24 -10.28 -10.17
CA ALA A 87 -12.25 -10.05 -9.14
C ALA A 87 -11.63 -10.06 -7.73
N LYS A 88 -10.77 -11.04 -7.41
CA LYS A 88 -10.09 -11.14 -6.10
C LYS A 88 -9.18 -9.93 -5.84
N GLU A 89 -8.36 -9.56 -6.79
CA GLU A 89 -7.43 -8.44 -6.64
C GLU A 89 -8.16 -7.08 -6.66
N ALA A 90 -9.24 -6.97 -7.43
CA ALA A 90 -10.10 -5.78 -7.38
C ALA A 90 -10.72 -5.58 -6.00
N GLU A 91 -11.12 -6.64 -5.32
CA GLU A 91 -11.68 -6.60 -3.97
C GLU A 91 -10.58 -6.36 -2.92
N MET A 92 -9.59 -7.26 -2.85
CA MET A 92 -8.64 -7.35 -1.75
C MET A 92 -7.51 -6.31 -1.84
N TYR A 93 -7.17 -5.85 -3.04
CA TYR A 93 -6.06 -4.93 -3.24
C TYR A 93 -6.53 -3.54 -3.63
N VAL A 94 -7.04 -3.36 -4.84
CA VAL A 94 -7.44 -2.04 -5.33
C VAL A 94 -8.58 -1.45 -4.52
N GLY A 95 -9.60 -2.25 -4.21
CA GLY A 95 -10.77 -1.83 -3.45
C GLY A 95 -10.43 -1.44 -2.02
N MET A 96 -9.60 -2.24 -1.33
CA MET A 96 -9.15 -1.95 0.03
C MET A 96 -8.29 -0.68 0.07
N CYS A 97 -7.30 -0.54 -0.83
CA CYS A 97 -6.47 0.67 -0.89
C CYS A 97 -7.29 1.92 -1.16
N TRP A 98 -8.23 1.85 -2.12
CA TRP A 98 -9.12 2.97 -2.41
C TRP A 98 -10.00 3.35 -1.23
N ARG A 99 -10.49 2.36 -0.49
CA ARG A 99 -11.27 2.53 0.73
C ARG A 99 -10.44 3.21 1.83
N TRP A 100 -9.22 2.73 2.08
CA TRP A 100 -8.32 3.28 3.12
C TRP A 100 -7.92 4.72 2.83
N ARG A 101 -7.60 5.05 1.57
CA ARG A 101 -7.33 6.42 1.13
C ARG A 101 -8.48 7.38 1.48
N ASN A 102 -9.71 6.90 1.41
CA ASN A 102 -10.91 7.72 1.59
C ASN A 102 -11.49 7.67 3.02
N ILE A 103 -10.79 7.09 4.00
CA ILE A 103 -11.15 7.22 5.42
C ILE A 103 -11.26 8.70 5.79
N PRO A 104 -12.39 9.17 6.38
CA PRO A 104 -12.60 10.61 6.63
C PRO A 104 -11.82 11.16 7.83
N LYS A 105 -10.66 10.56 8.13
CA LYS A 105 -9.72 10.96 9.18
C LYS A 105 -8.31 11.00 8.61
N PRO A 106 -7.42 11.87 9.10
CA PRO A 106 -6.01 11.80 8.74
C PRO A 106 -5.40 10.45 9.10
N THR A 107 -4.60 9.94 8.17
CA THR A 107 -3.85 8.69 8.32
C THR A 107 -2.36 8.96 8.14
N ILE A 108 -1.53 8.35 8.98
CA ILE A 108 -0.07 8.51 8.93
C ILE A 108 0.55 7.12 8.91
N CYS A 109 1.53 6.90 8.04
CA CYS A 109 2.32 5.68 8.02
C CYS A 109 3.68 5.91 8.68
N ALA A 110 4.05 5.06 9.65
CA ALA A 110 5.39 5.02 10.25
C ALA A 110 6.18 3.88 9.60
N VAL A 111 7.15 4.22 8.76
CA VAL A 111 7.82 3.28 7.86
C VAL A 111 9.27 3.07 8.24
N GLN A 112 9.68 1.81 8.45
CA GLN A 112 11.08 1.45 8.66
C GLN A 112 11.53 0.36 7.69
N GLY A 113 12.83 0.38 7.35
CA GLY A 113 13.45 -0.64 6.51
C GLY A 113 12.79 -0.76 5.14
N LYS A 114 12.65 -1.97 4.61
CA LYS A 114 12.18 -2.18 3.24
C LYS A 114 10.65 -2.12 3.11
N VAL A 115 10.20 -1.47 2.04
CA VAL A 115 8.81 -1.49 1.52
C VAL A 115 8.88 -1.96 0.07
N ILE A 116 8.37 -3.14 -0.23
CA ILE A 116 8.55 -3.78 -1.53
C ILE A 116 7.20 -4.09 -2.17
N ALA A 117 7.02 -3.72 -3.43
CA ALA A 117 5.87 -4.09 -4.28
C ALA A 117 4.52 -3.85 -3.56
N GLY A 118 3.74 -4.90 -3.27
CA GLY A 118 2.50 -4.81 -2.49
C GLY A 118 2.65 -4.10 -1.14
N GLY A 119 3.87 -4.00 -0.57
CA GLY A 119 4.12 -3.19 0.63
C GLY A 119 3.81 -1.72 0.41
N LEU A 120 4.02 -1.19 -0.79
CA LEU A 120 3.64 0.18 -1.17
C LEU A 120 2.12 0.40 -1.12
N MET A 121 1.34 -0.64 -1.33
CA MET A 121 -0.12 -0.60 -1.25
C MET A 121 -0.64 -0.40 0.19
N LEU A 122 0.19 -0.66 1.20
CA LEU A 122 -0.13 -0.36 2.61
C LEU A 122 0.27 1.09 2.98
N VAL A 123 1.25 1.65 2.28
CA VAL A 123 1.83 2.96 2.58
C VAL A 123 1.15 4.08 1.80
N TRP A 124 1.00 3.94 0.49
CA TRP A 124 0.52 5.01 -0.39
C TRP A 124 -0.97 5.40 -0.26
N PRO A 125 -1.87 4.56 0.28
CA PRO A 125 -3.21 5.03 0.64
C PRO A 125 -3.24 5.97 1.86
N MET A 126 -2.16 6.03 2.65
CA MET A 126 -2.09 6.90 3.83
C MET A 126 -1.76 8.34 3.42
N ASP A 127 -2.29 9.31 4.18
CA ASP A 127 -2.17 10.74 3.82
C ASP A 127 -0.76 11.30 4.01
N MET A 128 -0.04 10.77 5.01
CA MET A 128 1.31 11.22 5.35
C MET A 128 2.21 10.02 5.67
N ILE A 129 3.49 10.18 5.39
CA ILE A 129 4.49 9.15 5.63
C ILE A 129 5.65 9.77 6.42
N VAL A 130 5.90 9.22 7.61
CA VAL A 130 7.13 9.43 8.37
C VAL A 130 7.96 8.16 8.22
N CYS A 131 9.21 8.28 7.81
CA CYS A 131 10.04 7.10 7.67
C CYS A 131 11.39 7.25 8.40
N SER A 132 11.97 6.10 8.74
CA SER A 132 13.33 6.07 9.28
C SER A 132 14.36 6.28 8.18
N GLU A 133 15.54 6.73 8.55
CA GLU A 133 16.67 6.97 7.62
C GLU A 133 17.13 5.71 6.86
N ASP A 134 16.84 4.52 7.41
CA ASP A 134 17.11 3.22 6.76
C ASP A 134 15.95 2.71 5.90
N ALA A 135 14.89 3.50 5.74
CA ALA A 135 13.75 3.11 4.91
C ALA A 135 14.10 3.12 3.42
N SER A 136 13.52 2.18 2.69
CA SER A 136 13.66 2.12 1.24
C SER A 136 12.38 1.59 0.59
N PHE A 137 12.09 2.08 -0.61
CA PHE A 137 10.85 1.83 -1.34
C PHE A 137 11.18 1.30 -2.73
N SER A 138 10.62 0.15 -3.11
CA SER A 138 10.86 -0.43 -4.45
C SER A 138 9.64 -1.15 -4.98
N ASP A 139 9.50 -1.14 -6.30
CA ASP A 139 8.53 -1.98 -7.01
C ASP A 139 9.22 -2.74 -8.16
N PRO A 140 9.84 -3.89 -7.86
CA PRO A 140 10.60 -4.66 -8.84
C PRO A 140 9.73 -5.59 -9.69
N VAL A 141 8.39 -5.50 -9.63
CA VAL A 141 7.48 -6.49 -10.22
C VAL A 141 7.47 -6.50 -11.76
N VAL A 142 8.09 -5.50 -12.41
CA VAL A 142 8.33 -5.54 -13.87
C VAL A 142 9.19 -6.75 -14.24
N ALA A 143 10.09 -7.19 -13.36
CA ALA A 143 10.83 -8.44 -13.54
C ALA A 143 9.90 -9.69 -13.58
N PHE A 144 8.73 -9.62 -12.95
CA PHE A 144 7.70 -10.67 -13.04
C PHE A 144 6.81 -10.57 -14.27
N GLY A 145 7.12 -9.66 -15.22
CA GLY A 145 6.34 -9.45 -16.44
C GLY A 145 5.03 -8.69 -16.20
N VAL A 146 4.87 -7.97 -15.08
CA VAL A 146 3.71 -7.11 -14.80
C VAL A 146 4.13 -5.63 -14.75
N ASN A 147 3.18 -4.71 -14.80
CA ASN A 147 3.44 -3.28 -15.00
C ASN A 147 3.71 -2.48 -13.71
N GLY A 148 3.56 -3.08 -12.56
CA GLY A 148 3.60 -2.48 -11.23
C GLY A 148 2.60 -3.18 -10.31
N HIS A 149 2.54 -2.84 -9.03
CA HIS A 149 1.52 -3.38 -8.15
C HIS A 149 0.12 -2.86 -8.50
N GLU A 150 -0.93 -3.51 -8.00
CA GLU A 150 -2.34 -3.37 -8.42
C GLU A 150 -2.91 -1.97 -8.16
N TYR A 151 -2.57 -1.35 -7.03
CA TYR A 151 -2.94 0.04 -6.71
C TYR A 151 -1.93 1.03 -7.33
N PHE A 152 -1.97 1.17 -8.64
CA PHE A 152 -0.97 1.89 -9.41
C PHE A 152 -1.07 3.41 -9.29
N VAL A 153 -0.39 3.97 -8.30
CA VAL A 153 -0.33 5.41 -8.03
C VAL A 153 1.07 6.01 -8.20
N HIS A 154 2.04 5.25 -8.68
CA HIS A 154 3.45 5.63 -8.83
C HIS A 154 3.70 7.03 -9.40
N PRO A 155 3.02 7.48 -10.49
CA PRO A 155 3.26 8.81 -11.03
C PRO A 155 2.76 9.95 -10.11
N TYR A 156 1.78 9.66 -9.26
CA TYR A 156 1.22 10.62 -8.30
C TYR A 156 2.09 10.75 -7.07
N GLU A 157 2.72 9.66 -6.63
CA GLU A 157 3.57 9.61 -5.44
C GLU A 157 5.03 10.01 -5.72
N ALA A 158 5.59 9.57 -6.85
CA ALA A 158 7.00 9.75 -7.17
C ALA A 158 7.28 10.73 -8.32
N GLY A 159 6.22 11.14 -9.03
CA GLY A 159 6.37 11.83 -10.32
C GLY A 159 6.80 10.87 -11.44
N ALA A 160 6.48 11.25 -12.69
CA ALA A 160 6.56 10.33 -13.83
C ALA A 160 7.96 9.77 -14.13
N ARG A 161 9.04 10.52 -13.85
CA ARG A 161 10.41 10.06 -14.15
C ARG A 161 10.90 9.08 -13.11
N LEU A 162 10.75 9.38 -11.83
CA LEU A 162 11.17 8.49 -10.75
C LEU A 162 10.31 7.23 -10.72
N ALA A 163 9.02 7.32 -11.01
CA ALA A 163 8.14 6.16 -11.17
C ALA A 163 8.65 5.20 -12.27
N LYS A 164 9.02 5.71 -13.44
CA LYS A 164 9.60 4.89 -14.52
C LYS A 164 10.95 4.30 -14.14
N GLU A 165 11.80 5.04 -13.45
CA GLU A 165 13.09 4.55 -12.99
C GLU A 165 12.91 3.41 -11.98
N MET A 166 12.04 3.58 -10.96
CA MET A 166 11.69 2.54 -10.01
C MET A 166 11.19 1.27 -10.70
N LEU A 167 10.23 1.41 -11.63
CA LEU A 167 9.61 0.28 -12.32
C LEU A 167 10.54 -0.41 -13.33
N PHE A 168 11.33 0.36 -14.10
CA PHE A 168 12.18 -0.21 -15.16
C PHE A 168 13.44 -0.86 -14.62
N THR A 169 13.97 -0.33 -13.51
CA THR A 169 15.22 -0.82 -12.91
C THR A 169 15.01 -1.71 -11.70
N GLY A 170 13.82 -1.71 -11.09
CA GLY A 170 13.55 -2.40 -9.83
C GLY A 170 14.30 -1.82 -8.62
N ARG A 171 15.14 -0.76 -8.82
CA ARG A 171 15.97 -0.22 -7.75
C ARG A 171 15.12 0.35 -6.61
N ALA A 172 15.68 0.27 -5.41
CA ALA A 172 15.08 0.92 -4.27
C ALA A 172 15.33 2.44 -4.29
N ILE A 173 14.31 3.21 -3.89
CA ILE A 173 14.37 4.64 -3.60
C ILE A 173 14.70 4.76 -2.11
N THR A 174 15.77 5.45 -1.77
CA THR A 174 16.18 5.68 -0.36
C THR A 174 15.24 6.66 0.34
N ALA A 175 15.28 6.69 1.68
CA ALA A 175 14.52 7.66 2.48
C ALA A 175 14.79 9.12 2.05
N ASP A 176 16.07 9.48 1.85
CA ASP A 176 16.47 10.81 1.40
C ASP A 176 15.98 11.15 -0.01
N GLU A 177 15.99 10.18 -0.94
CA GLU A 177 15.43 10.38 -2.28
C GLU A 177 13.92 10.56 -2.19
N ALA A 178 13.23 9.73 -1.40
CA ALA A 178 11.80 9.81 -1.18
C ALA A 178 11.39 11.19 -0.61
N LEU A 179 12.15 11.73 0.34
CA LEU A 179 11.93 13.06 0.90
C LEU A 179 12.14 14.16 -0.17
N ARG A 180 13.24 14.09 -0.95
CA ARG A 180 13.51 15.07 -2.01
C ARG A 180 12.44 15.11 -3.09
N HIS A 181 11.80 13.97 -3.37
CA HIS A 181 10.74 13.85 -4.38
C HIS A 181 9.33 14.04 -3.83
N GLY A 182 9.19 14.25 -2.50
CA GLY A 182 7.90 14.45 -1.87
C GLY A 182 7.08 13.17 -1.69
N MET A 183 7.71 11.98 -1.82
CA MET A 183 7.05 10.69 -1.53
C MET A 183 6.82 10.49 -0.04
N VAL A 184 7.65 11.11 0.82
CA VAL A 184 7.51 11.06 2.28
C VAL A 184 7.56 12.46 2.86
N ASN A 185 6.93 12.66 4.01
CA ASN A 185 6.84 13.96 4.67
C ASN A 185 8.03 14.24 5.59
N MET A 186 8.61 13.19 6.18
CA MET A 186 9.68 13.32 7.18
C MET A 186 10.57 12.09 7.18
N VAL A 187 11.87 12.31 7.39
CA VAL A 187 12.88 11.27 7.64
C VAL A 187 13.49 11.53 9.01
N VAL A 188 13.55 10.49 9.83
CA VAL A 188 14.01 10.58 11.22
C VAL A 188 14.94 9.40 11.56
N PRO A 189 15.79 9.47 12.61
CA PRO A 189 16.48 8.32 13.14
C PRO A 189 15.51 7.19 13.48
N ARG A 190 15.93 5.94 13.28
CA ARG A 190 15.04 4.78 13.45
C ARG A 190 14.46 4.67 14.85
N ASP A 191 15.25 4.97 15.87
CA ASP A 191 14.84 4.94 17.28
C ASP A 191 13.87 6.10 17.65
N GLU A 192 13.79 7.13 16.82
CA GLU A 192 12.86 8.25 16.98
C GLU A 192 11.57 8.09 16.14
N LEU A 193 11.49 7.10 15.23
CA LEU A 193 10.37 6.95 14.30
C LEU A 193 9.01 6.93 14.98
N GLU A 194 8.86 6.13 16.03
CA GLU A 194 7.57 6.02 16.76
C GLU A 194 7.24 7.35 17.47
N SER A 195 8.19 7.92 18.20
CA SER A 195 7.97 9.16 18.97
C SER A 195 7.61 10.35 18.07
N GLU A 196 8.32 10.52 16.95
CA GLU A 196 8.08 11.62 16.01
C GLU A 196 6.76 11.44 15.26
N THR A 197 6.43 10.21 14.85
CA THR A 197 5.14 9.92 14.20
C THR A 197 3.98 10.20 15.17
N LEU A 198 4.08 9.76 16.42
CA LEU A 198 3.04 10.02 17.42
C LEU A 198 2.95 11.49 17.76
N ALA A 199 4.07 12.21 17.87
CA ALA A 199 4.07 13.68 18.10
C ALA A 199 3.35 14.42 16.98
N LEU A 200 3.59 14.04 15.71
CA LEU A 200 2.88 14.58 14.55
C LEU A 200 1.38 14.27 14.63
N ALA A 201 1.01 13.03 14.92
CA ALA A 201 -0.39 12.62 15.06
C ALA A 201 -1.13 13.39 16.16
N GLU A 202 -0.51 13.53 17.33
CA GLU A 202 -1.06 14.32 18.46
C GLU A 202 -1.17 15.82 18.11
N HIS A 203 -0.21 16.35 17.34
CA HIS A 203 -0.30 17.72 16.85
C HIS A 203 -1.51 17.92 15.94
N ILE A 204 -1.72 17.01 14.98
CA ILE A 204 -2.86 17.04 14.05
C ILE A 204 -4.18 16.85 14.82
N ALA A 205 -4.22 15.95 15.80
CA ALA A 205 -5.42 15.64 16.59
C ALA A 205 -5.97 16.83 17.40
N LYS A 206 -5.20 17.92 17.56
CA LYS A 206 -5.65 19.17 18.16
C LYS A 206 -6.59 19.98 17.25
N ARG A 207 -6.61 19.69 15.94
CA ARG A 207 -7.42 20.43 14.97
C ARG A 207 -8.88 19.98 15.01
N PRO A 208 -9.86 20.84 14.63
CA PRO A 208 -11.25 20.43 14.49
C PRO A 208 -11.41 19.30 13.47
N MET A 209 -12.06 18.20 13.85
CA MET A 209 -12.20 17.00 13.02
C MET A 209 -12.83 17.31 11.67
N PHE A 210 -13.90 18.11 11.64
CA PHE A 210 -14.58 18.45 10.39
C PHE A 210 -13.64 19.21 9.42
N GLY A 211 -12.79 20.10 9.93
CA GLY A 211 -11.78 20.79 9.11
C GLY A 211 -10.75 19.83 8.52
N LEU A 212 -10.29 18.82 9.30
CA LEU A 212 -9.38 17.79 8.82
C LEU A 212 -10.02 16.95 7.71
N THR A 213 -11.27 16.51 7.92
CA THR A 213 -12.04 15.77 6.91
C THR A 213 -12.18 16.55 5.60
N LEU A 214 -12.57 17.82 5.68
CA LEU A 214 -12.75 18.65 4.49
C LEU A 214 -11.42 18.92 3.76
N ALA A 215 -10.34 19.15 4.49
CA ALA A 215 -9.01 19.36 3.90
C ALA A 215 -8.56 18.10 3.15
N LYS A 216 -8.66 16.91 3.76
CA LYS A 216 -8.36 15.63 3.10
C LYS A 216 -9.21 15.43 1.84
N GLN A 217 -10.52 15.62 1.93
CA GLN A 217 -11.42 15.47 0.79
C GLN A 217 -11.07 16.44 -0.34
N SER A 218 -10.70 17.68 -0.02
CA SER A 218 -10.32 18.67 -1.02
C SER A 218 -9.07 18.25 -1.81
N VAL A 219 -8.06 17.73 -1.13
CA VAL A 219 -6.86 17.19 -1.77
C VAL A 219 -7.19 15.96 -2.60
N ASN A 220 -7.92 14.99 -2.03
CA ASN A 220 -8.29 13.76 -2.72
C ASN A 220 -9.12 14.06 -3.99
N ASN A 221 -10.14 14.92 -3.88
CA ASN A 221 -10.97 15.31 -5.02
C ASN A 221 -10.16 16.02 -6.12
N SER A 222 -9.13 16.76 -5.75
CA SER A 222 -8.25 17.40 -6.76
C SER A 222 -7.44 16.37 -7.52
N LEU A 223 -6.87 15.36 -6.83
CA LEU A 223 -6.16 14.25 -7.48
C LEU A 223 -7.09 13.39 -8.35
N ASP A 224 -8.32 13.18 -7.90
CA ASP A 224 -9.32 12.43 -8.65
C ASP A 224 -9.77 13.19 -9.90
N ALA A 225 -9.90 14.52 -9.82
CA ALA A 225 -10.16 15.39 -10.99
C ALA A 225 -8.99 15.40 -11.97
N MET A 226 -7.75 15.17 -11.49
CA MET A 226 -6.56 14.96 -12.34
C MET A 226 -6.49 13.56 -12.95
N GLY A 227 -7.47 12.69 -12.68
CA GLY A 227 -7.59 11.37 -13.29
C GLY A 227 -6.99 10.23 -12.48
N MET A 228 -6.66 10.39 -11.19
CA MET A 228 -6.01 9.37 -10.38
C MET A 228 -6.81 8.05 -10.36
N TYR A 229 -8.11 8.10 -10.09
CA TYR A 229 -8.94 6.89 -10.10
C TYR A 229 -8.95 6.19 -11.46
N THR A 230 -9.14 6.94 -12.55
CA THR A 230 -9.13 6.40 -13.91
C THR A 230 -7.77 5.78 -14.26
N SER A 231 -6.68 6.40 -13.81
CA SER A 231 -5.32 5.89 -14.00
C SER A 231 -5.11 4.55 -13.29
N ILE A 232 -5.57 4.42 -12.04
CA ILE A 232 -5.52 3.16 -11.28
C ILE A 232 -6.28 2.06 -12.04
N GLN A 233 -7.53 2.32 -12.45
CA GLN A 233 -8.34 1.33 -13.16
C GLN A 233 -7.73 0.91 -14.51
N SER A 234 -7.17 1.85 -15.24
CA SER A 234 -6.47 1.57 -16.51
C SER A 234 -5.23 0.70 -16.30
N ALA A 235 -4.40 1.05 -15.31
CA ALA A 235 -3.19 0.29 -14.99
C ALA A 235 -3.52 -1.11 -14.46
N PHE A 236 -4.58 -1.25 -13.66
CA PHE A 236 -5.07 -2.54 -13.17
C PHE A 236 -5.53 -3.44 -14.33
N GLY A 237 -6.20 -2.89 -15.35
CA GLY A 237 -6.51 -3.64 -16.57
C GLY A 237 -5.25 -4.14 -17.30
N LEU A 238 -4.19 -3.32 -17.40
CA LEU A 238 -2.91 -3.72 -17.99
C LEU A 238 -2.20 -4.78 -17.13
N HIS A 239 -2.31 -4.72 -15.82
CA HIS A 239 -1.79 -5.73 -14.89
C HIS A 239 -2.36 -7.11 -15.21
N HIS A 240 -3.67 -7.22 -15.43
CA HIS A 240 -4.32 -8.48 -15.79
C HIS A 240 -4.05 -8.94 -17.23
N VAL A 241 -3.76 -8.04 -18.15
CA VAL A 241 -3.21 -8.39 -19.46
C VAL A 241 -1.86 -9.07 -19.30
N ALA A 242 -1.00 -8.54 -18.42
CA ALA A 242 0.30 -9.12 -18.13
C ALA A 242 0.20 -10.49 -17.44
N HIS A 243 -0.65 -10.64 -16.43
CA HIS A 243 -0.93 -11.94 -15.79
C HIS A 243 -1.45 -12.98 -16.81
N SER A 244 -2.36 -12.57 -17.69
CA SER A 244 -2.90 -13.45 -18.74
C SER A 244 -1.79 -13.89 -19.72
N ASN A 245 -0.91 -12.97 -20.12
CA ASN A 245 0.25 -13.29 -20.96
C ASN A 245 1.21 -14.28 -20.25
N ASN A 246 1.52 -14.04 -18.98
CA ASN A 246 2.36 -14.94 -18.19
C ASN A 246 1.71 -16.33 -18.04
N GLN A 247 0.41 -16.39 -17.79
CA GLN A 247 -0.33 -17.65 -17.70
C GLN A 247 -0.25 -18.46 -19.01
N ILE A 248 -0.31 -17.79 -20.16
CA ILE A 248 -0.19 -18.44 -21.48
C ILE A 248 1.24 -18.94 -21.70
N ASN A 249 2.24 -18.14 -21.38
CA ASN A 249 3.64 -18.44 -21.71
C ASN A 249 4.31 -19.35 -20.67
N HIS A 250 3.92 -19.26 -19.41
CA HIS A 250 4.62 -19.92 -18.28
C HIS A 250 3.71 -20.83 -17.44
N GLY A 251 2.39 -20.81 -17.65
CA GLY A 251 1.43 -21.56 -16.84
C GLY A 251 1.24 -21.02 -15.41
N MET A 252 1.70 -19.79 -15.16
CA MET A 252 1.59 -19.08 -13.87
C MET A 252 1.42 -17.58 -14.09
N LEU A 253 1.01 -16.84 -13.04
CA LEU A 253 0.69 -15.41 -13.14
C LEU A 253 1.92 -14.51 -13.30
N ILE A 254 3.10 -15.00 -12.99
CA ILE A 254 4.37 -14.27 -13.06
C ILE A 254 5.35 -14.96 -13.98
N ASP A 255 6.31 -14.20 -14.52
CA ASP A 255 7.47 -14.75 -15.20
C ASP A 255 8.41 -15.40 -14.16
N PRO A 256 8.68 -16.71 -14.23
CA PRO A 256 9.52 -17.42 -13.26
C PRO A 256 10.98 -16.94 -13.22
N GLU A 257 11.51 -16.42 -14.32
CA GLU A 257 12.87 -15.87 -14.36
C GLU A 257 13.01 -14.59 -13.53
N GLY A 258 11.90 -13.86 -13.29
CA GLY A 258 11.89 -12.63 -12.51
C GLY A 258 12.39 -12.80 -11.09
N LEU A 259 12.13 -13.93 -10.44
CA LEU A 259 12.66 -14.22 -9.10
C LEU A 259 14.18 -14.25 -9.08
N LYS A 260 14.81 -14.73 -10.15
CA LYS A 260 16.27 -14.75 -10.28
C LYS A 260 16.80 -13.33 -10.47
N VAL A 261 16.19 -12.55 -11.37
CA VAL A 261 16.57 -11.15 -11.59
C VAL A 261 16.54 -10.37 -10.29
N ILE A 262 15.45 -10.43 -9.53
CA ILE A 262 15.30 -9.71 -8.26
C ILE A 262 16.33 -10.16 -7.22
N ARG A 263 16.68 -11.46 -7.18
CA ARG A 263 17.70 -11.96 -6.23
C ARG A 263 19.11 -11.54 -6.60
N ASP A 264 19.41 -11.47 -7.89
CA ASP A 264 20.74 -11.10 -8.40
C ASP A 264 20.99 -9.57 -8.22
N GLU A 265 19.92 -8.77 -8.08
CA GLU A 265 19.96 -7.31 -7.93
C GLU A 265 19.80 -6.84 -6.46
N ALA A 266 19.38 -7.71 -5.53
CA ALA A 266 19.09 -7.38 -4.12
C ALA A 266 20.34 -7.39 -3.23
#